data_506783c11875753d654f0fa257c5e142
#
_entry.id   506783c11875753d654f0fa257c5e142
#
_cell.length_a   1.000
_cell.length_b   1.000
_cell.length_c   1.000
_cell.angle_alpha   90.00
_cell.angle_beta   90.00
_cell.angle_gamma   90.00
#
_symmetry.space_group_name_H-M   'P 1'
#
loop_
_entity.id
_entity.type
_entity.pdbx_description
1 polymer ?
#
loop_
_entity_poly.entity_id
_entity_poly.type
_entity_poly.pdbx_seq_one_letter_code
_entity_poly.pdbx_strand_id
1 'polypeptide(L)'
;MPIGDATETLDTFYAYYRLPEEGYEVVVAGPEARLYHTVLHEIPPNPDVPWDITQERPGYHLRATVAFRDLKSEDYAGMFISGGRAPEYIRYDRDLQRVTRELNDAGKPIACLCHGIEILTAADCIRGKRVTTVPKCAMDAEQGGAIYVNEPVVVDGLLVTARGYQDNSGLLREFIRMLSMASNPNLIGLV
;
A
#
# COMPACT_ATOMS: atom_id res chain seq x y z
N MET A 1 0.76 8.24 2.56
CA MET A 1 1.17 6.92 3.05
C MET A 1 0.59 6.69 4.42
N PRO A 2 -0.45 5.85 4.58
CA PRO A 2 -0.96 5.46 5.91
C PRO A 2 0.02 4.52 6.61
N ILE A 3 0.23 4.74 7.91
CA ILE A 3 1.02 3.89 8.78
C ILE A 3 0.35 3.70 10.14
N GLY A 4 0.76 2.67 10.86
CA GLY A 4 0.48 2.42 12.27
C GLY A 4 1.69 1.78 12.93
N ASP A 5 1.62 1.46 14.21
CA ASP A 5 2.65 0.64 14.84
C ASP A 5 2.72 -0.73 14.16
N ALA A 6 3.90 -1.27 13.99
CA ALA A 6 4.21 -2.49 13.26
C ALA A 6 3.94 -2.42 11.74
N THR A 7 3.99 -1.23 11.13
CA THR A 7 4.12 -1.10 9.68
C THR A 7 5.45 -1.70 9.22
N GLU A 8 5.48 -2.42 8.10
CA GLU A 8 6.69 -3.07 7.59
C GLU A 8 7.71 -2.04 7.09
N THR A 9 8.97 -2.19 7.50
CA THR A 9 10.05 -1.24 7.27
C THR A 9 10.41 -1.11 5.79
N LEU A 10 10.70 -2.23 5.09
CA LEU A 10 11.15 -2.20 3.71
C LEU A 10 10.03 -1.83 2.73
N ASP A 11 8.79 -2.28 3.02
CA ASP A 11 7.61 -1.85 2.27
C ASP A 11 7.48 -0.32 2.27
N THR A 12 7.75 0.29 3.43
CA THR A 12 7.49 1.71 3.69
C THR A 12 8.64 2.60 3.25
N PHE A 13 9.85 2.32 3.73
CA PHE A 13 10.99 3.22 3.53
C PHE A 13 11.48 3.26 2.08
N TYR A 14 11.33 2.18 1.33
CA TYR A 14 11.67 2.23 -0.09
C TYR A 14 10.82 3.26 -0.84
N ALA A 15 9.50 3.25 -0.63
CA ALA A 15 8.61 4.24 -1.23
C ALA A 15 8.83 5.65 -0.66
N TYR A 16 9.04 5.75 0.66
CA TYR A 16 9.29 7.01 1.37
C TYR A 16 10.47 7.79 0.80
N TYR A 17 11.55 7.09 0.41
CA TYR A 17 12.72 7.74 -0.20
C TYR A 17 12.63 7.80 -1.73
N ARG A 18 12.03 6.82 -2.37
CA ARG A 18 11.98 6.75 -3.84
C ARG A 18 11.06 7.79 -4.47
N LEU A 19 9.91 8.08 -3.85
CA LEU A 19 8.95 9.04 -4.40
C LEU A 19 9.47 10.49 -4.46
N PRO A 20 10.21 11.00 -3.45
CA PRO A 20 10.85 12.32 -3.55
C PRO A 20 11.88 12.46 -4.67
N GLU A 21 12.56 11.39 -5.08
CA GLU A 21 13.47 11.41 -6.24
C GLU A 21 12.74 11.77 -7.55
N GLU A 22 11.44 11.46 -7.62
CA GLU A 22 10.56 11.79 -8.74
C GLU A 22 9.80 13.13 -8.54
N GLY A 23 10.13 13.86 -7.48
CA GLY A 23 9.55 15.17 -7.19
C GLY A 23 8.22 15.14 -6.44
N TYR A 24 7.80 14.00 -5.89
CA TYR A 24 6.59 13.90 -5.08
C TYR A 24 6.88 14.16 -3.61
N GLU A 25 6.05 14.97 -2.97
CA GLU A 25 6.05 15.10 -1.51
C GLU A 25 5.34 13.89 -0.88
N VAL A 26 5.99 13.24 0.08
CA VAL A 26 5.42 12.10 0.79
C VAL A 26 4.85 12.54 2.13
N VAL A 27 3.53 12.57 2.24
CA VAL A 27 2.82 12.80 3.50
C VAL A 27 2.58 11.46 4.19
N VAL A 28 3.11 11.33 5.40
CA VAL A 28 2.92 10.15 6.25
C VAL A 28 1.77 10.44 7.23
N ALA A 29 0.73 9.60 7.18
CA ALA A 29 -0.45 9.73 8.02
C ALA A 29 -0.64 8.51 8.92
N GLY A 30 -1.19 8.73 10.10
CA GLY A 30 -1.51 7.65 11.05
C GLY A 30 -2.84 7.90 11.75
N PRO A 31 -3.30 6.99 12.61
CA PRO A 31 -4.45 7.24 13.49
C PRO A 31 -4.31 8.57 14.25
N GLU A 32 -3.10 8.90 14.67
CA GLU A 32 -2.71 10.17 15.27
C GLU A 32 -1.41 10.69 14.64
N ALA A 33 -1.20 12.01 14.66
CA ALA A 33 0.06 12.62 14.25
C ALA A 33 1.14 12.41 15.33
N ARG A 34 1.85 11.27 15.27
CA ARG A 34 2.87 10.87 16.25
C ARG A 34 3.98 10.02 15.63
N LEU A 35 4.95 9.66 16.44
CA LEU A 35 5.97 8.68 16.08
C LEU A 35 5.41 7.26 16.21
N TYR A 36 5.60 6.45 15.16
CA TYR A 36 5.24 5.04 15.11
C TYR A 36 6.50 4.19 14.99
N HIS A 37 6.49 3.00 15.59
CA HIS A 37 7.54 2.01 15.36
C HIS A 37 7.18 1.15 14.16
N THR A 38 8.19 0.79 13.38
CA THR A 38 8.05 -0.18 12.28
C THR A 38 8.59 -1.54 12.71
N VAL A 39 8.34 -2.55 11.89
CA VAL A 39 8.87 -3.91 12.07
C VAL A 39 9.59 -4.37 10.82
N LEU A 40 10.55 -5.27 11.00
CA LEU A 40 11.21 -6.01 9.94
C LEU A 40 10.59 -7.41 9.88
N HIS A 41 10.06 -7.77 8.73
CA HIS A 41 9.61 -9.12 8.46
C HIS A 41 10.64 -9.86 7.62
N GLU A 42 11.16 -10.94 8.17
CA GLU A 42 12.13 -11.80 7.49
C GLU A 42 11.44 -13.10 7.07
N ILE A 43 11.37 -13.33 5.76
CA ILE A 43 10.83 -14.56 5.21
C ILE A 43 11.87 -15.65 5.42
N PRO A 44 11.49 -16.83 5.96
CA PRO A 44 12.42 -17.93 6.13
C PRO A 44 13.08 -18.34 4.82
N PRO A 45 14.40 -18.54 4.79
CA PRO A 45 15.12 -18.86 3.57
C PRO A 45 14.87 -20.29 3.07
N ASN A 46 14.17 -21.12 3.83
CA ASN A 46 13.92 -22.51 3.46
C ASN A 46 12.56 -22.64 2.74
N PRO A 47 12.56 -22.88 1.40
CA PRO A 47 11.34 -23.02 0.62
C PRO A 47 10.57 -24.31 0.93
N ASP A 48 11.19 -25.28 1.61
CA ASP A 48 10.58 -26.57 1.93
C ASP A 48 9.77 -26.53 3.23
N VAL A 49 9.72 -25.40 3.90
CA VAL A 49 8.84 -25.21 5.05
C VAL A 49 7.39 -25.10 4.56
N PRO A 50 6.48 -26.02 4.94
CA PRO A 50 5.14 -26.08 4.37
C PRO A 50 4.23 -24.93 4.80
N TRP A 51 4.66 -24.08 5.73
CA TRP A 51 4.03 -22.83 6.13
C TRP A 51 5.10 -21.78 6.29
N ASP A 52 4.79 -20.59 5.82
CA ASP A 52 5.64 -19.42 5.95
C ASP A 52 5.51 -18.86 7.37
N ILE A 53 6.52 -19.13 8.19
CA ILE A 53 6.65 -18.50 9.52
C ILE A 53 7.55 -17.28 9.38
N THR A 54 6.93 -16.13 9.18
CA THR A 54 7.64 -14.85 9.12
C THR A 54 8.20 -14.49 10.50
N GLN A 55 9.50 -14.20 10.56
CA GLN A 55 10.12 -13.65 11.75
C GLN A 55 9.90 -12.14 11.78
N GLU A 56 9.46 -11.63 12.92
CA GLU A 56 9.28 -10.19 13.15
C GLU A 56 10.34 -9.67 14.12
N ARG A 57 10.97 -8.56 13.73
CA ARG A 57 11.95 -7.85 14.56
C ARG A 57 11.62 -6.35 14.61
N PRO A 58 12.03 -5.61 15.65
CA PRO A 58 11.91 -4.16 15.67
C PRO A 58 12.61 -3.51 14.48
N GLY A 59 11.92 -2.61 13.80
CA GLY A 59 12.46 -1.77 12.74
C GLY A 59 12.74 -0.34 13.23
N TYR A 60 12.83 0.58 12.30
CA TYR A 60 13.01 2.00 12.60
C TYR A 60 11.70 2.64 13.07
N HIS A 61 11.78 3.92 13.45
CA HIS A 61 10.60 4.73 13.73
C HIS A 61 10.33 5.66 12.56
N LEU A 62 9.05 5.91 12.31
CA LEU A 62 8.59 6.87 11.31
C LEU A 62 7.52 7.77 11.92
N ARG A 63 7.61 9.07 11.64
CA ARG A 63 6.65 10.05 12.16
C ARG A 63 5.52 10.24 11.16
N ALA A 64 4.29 10.01 11.62
CA ALA A 64 3.12 10.52 10.94
C ALA A 64 2.96 12.01 11.28
N THR A 65 2.84 12.85 10.26
CA THR A 65 2.68 14.30 10.40
C THR A 65 1.23 14.74 10.40
N VAL A 66 0.32 13.85 9.96
CA VAL A 66 -1.13 14.11 9.84
C VAL A 66 -1.90 12.94 10.45
N ALA A 67 -2.99 13.23 11.16
CA ALA A 67 -3.92 12.18 11.58
C ALA A 67 -4.90 11.83 10.45
N PHE A 68 -5.41 10.57 10.41
CA PHE A 68 -6.32 10.14 9.34
C PHE A 68 -7.57 11.02 9.24
N ARG A 69 -8.09 11.49 10.37
CA ARG A 69 -9.27 12.37 10.41
C ARG A 69 -9.07 13.72 9.71
N ASP A 70 -7.82 14.19 9.61
CA ASP A 70 -7.47 15.47 9.03
C ASP A 70 -7.11 15.39 7.54
N LEU A 71 -7.08 14.16 6.97
CA LEU A 71 -6.80 13.96 5.55
C LEU A 71 -7.96 14.44 4.66
N LYS A 72 -7.61 15.19 3.62
CA LYS A 72 -8.49 15.60 2.54
C LYS A 72 -8.01 14.95 1.25
N SER A 73 -8.81 14.11 0.66
CA SER A 73 -8.43 13.32 -0.52
C SER A 73 -8.04 14.18 -1.72
N GLU A 74 -8.61 15.38 -1.85
CA GLU A 74 -8.31 16.33 -2.93
C GLU A 74 -6.86 16.82 -2.92
N ASP A 75 -6.20 16.85 -1.74
CA ASP A 75 -4.83 17.36 -1.59
C ASP A 75 -3.76 16.37 -2.10
N TYR A 76 -4.14 15.13 -2.42
CA TYR A 76 -3.17 14.08 -2.74
C TYR A 76 -3.29 13.58 -4.19
N ALA A 77 -2.15 13.35 -4.83
CA ALA A 77 -2.08 12.79 -6.18
C ALA A 77 -2.35 11.28 -6.23
N GLY A 78 -2.16 10.57 -5.13
CA GLY A 78 -2.36 9.13 -5.02
C GLY A 78 -2.09 8.62 -3.61
N MET A 79 -2.20 7.30 -3.42
CA MET A 79 -1.97 6.65 -2.12
C MET A 79 -1.02 5.46 -2.27
N PHE A 80 -0.04 5.37 -1.39
CA PHE A 80 0.83 4.20 -1.25
C PHE A 80 0.56 3.52 0.08
N ILE A 81 0.17 2.25 0.06
CA ILE A 81 -0.23 1.45 1.22
C ILE A 81 0.77 0.33 1.43
N SER A 82 1.55 0.41 2.50
CA SER A 82 2.49 -0.61 2.93
C SER A 82 1.83 -1.69 3.80
N GLY A 83 2.57 -2.77 4.03
CA GLY A 83 2.12 -3.90 4.85
C GLY A 83 2.64 -3.87 6.27
N GLY A 84 3.07 -5.02 6.75
CA GLY A 84 3.31 -5.30 8.14
C GLY A 84 2.02 -5.67 8.86
N ARG A 85 1.99 -5.59 10.20
CA ARG A 85 0.78 -5.87 10.98
C ARG A 85 -0.11 -4.63 11.20
N ALA A 86 0.36 -3.44 10.87
CA ALA A 86 -0.45 -2.23 10.99
C ALA A 86 -1.80 -2.34 10.26
N PRO A 87 -1.88 -2.82 9.01
CA PRO A 87 -3.15 -2.99 8.31
C PRO A 87 -4.19 -3.82 9.07
N GLU A 88 -3.79 -4.82 9.86
CA GLU A 88 -4.70 -5.67 10.62
C GLU A 88 -5.64 -4.88 11.54
N TYR A 89 -5.22 -3.73 12.03
CA TYR A 89 -6.01 -2.91 12.96
C TYR A 89 -6.35 -1.51 12.41
N ILE A 90 -5.48 -0.84 11.64
CA ILE A 90 -5.83 0.47 11.08
C ILE A 90 -6.92 0.37 10.02
N ARG A 91 -7.13 -0.81 9.40
CA ARG A 91 -8.25 -1.04 8.47
C ARG A 91 -9.62 -0.77 9.07
N TYR A 92 -9.76 -0.78 10.39
CA TYR A 92 -11.01 -0.44 11.09
C TYR A 92 -11.21 1.06 11.30
N ASP A 93 -10.19 1.88 11.03
CA ASP A 93 -10.31 3.33 11.13
C ASP A 93 -11.21 3.86 10.00
N ARG A 94 -12.29 4.53 10.39
CA ARG A 94 -13.31 5.00 9.45
C ARG A 94 -12.82 6.15 8.57
N ASP A 95 -11.92 6.97 9.08
CA ASP A 95 -11.34 8.08 8.31
C ASP A 95 -10.35 7.57 7.27
N LEU A 96 -9.54 6.54 7.61
CA LEU A 96 -8.71 5.87 6.63
C LEU A 96 -9.55 5.20 5.53
N GLN A 97 -10.62 4.49 5.88
CA GLN A 97 -11.53 3.90 4.91
C GLN A 97 -12.17 4.97 4.02
N ARG A 98 -12.60 6.09 4.59
CA ARG A 98 -13.18 7.22 3.87
C ARG A 98 -12.21 7.76 2.83
N VAL A 99 -11.01 8.17 3.24
CA VAL A 99 -10.04 8.78 2.32
C VAL A 99 -9.56 7.79 1.25
N THR A 100 -9.42 6.51 1.60
CA THR A 100 -9.06 5.45 0.63
C THR A 100 -10.13 5.34 -0.44
N ARG A 101 -11.40 5.32 -0.05
CA ARG A 101 -12.55 5.25 -0.97
C ARG A 101 -12.64 6.50 -1.84
N GLU A 102 -12.52 7.67 -1.25
CA GLU A 102 -12.54 8.95 -1.98
C GLU A 102 -11.45 9.02 -3.06
N LEU A 103 -10.23 8.57 -2.76
CA LEU A 103 -9.14 8.51 -3.74
C LEU A 103 -9.42 7.51 -4.85
N ASN A 104 -9.94 6.32 -4.52
CA ASN A 104 -10.33 5.31 -5.50
C ASN A 104 -11.43 5.84 -6.43
N ASP A 105 -12.48 6.46 -5.87
CA ASP A 105 -13.63 6.96 -6.62
C ASP A 105 -13.26 8.17 -7.48
N ALA A 106 -12.29 8.97 -7.05
CA ALA A 106 -11.73 10.07 -7.83
C ALA A 106 -10.77 9.58 -8.95
N GLY A 107 -10.55 8.28 -9.09
CA GLY A 107 -9.65 7.72 -10.09
C GLY A 107 -8.18 8.13 -9.85
N LYS A 108 -7.76 8.25 -8.61
CA LYS A 108 -6.37 8.53 -8.28
C LYS A 108 -5.57 7.23 -8.15
N PRO A 109 -4.30 7.20 -8.58
CA PRO A 109 -3.45 6.03 -8.47
C PRO A 109 -3.31 5.54 -7.03
N ILE A 110 -3.45 4.23 -6.85
CA ILE A 110 -3.22 3.56 -5.57
C ILE A 110 -2.21 2.43 -5.77
N ALA A 111 -1.15 2.43 -4.96
CA ALA A 111 -0.22 1.32 -4.85
C ALA A 111 -0.40 0.64 -3.50
N CYS A 112 -0.37 -0.69 -3.49
CA CYS A 112 -0.58 -1.48 -2.29
C CYS A 112 0.28 -2.74 -2.32
N LEU A 113 0.86 -3.13 -1.18
CA LEU A 113 1.60 -4.38 -1.10
C LEU A 113 1.40 -5.08 0.24
N CYS A 114 1.76 -6.37 0.24
CA CYS A 114 1.76 -7.19 1.44
C CYS A 114 0.38 -7.17 2.13
N HIS A 115 0.31 -7.00 3.44
CA HIS A 115 -0.94 -6.91 4.20
C HIS A 115 -1.76 -5.63 3.93
N GLY A 116 -1.20 -4.67 3.20
CA GLY A 116 -1.92 -3.44 2.84
C GLY A 116 -3.25 -3.68 2.13
N ILE A 117 -3.42 -4.83 1.46
CA ILE A 117 -4.67 -5.24 0.79
C ILE A 117 -5.88 -5.23 1.76
N GLU A 118 -5.66 -5.45 3.04
CA GLU A 118 -6.71 -5.45 4.06
C GLU A 118 -7.38 -4.07 4.20
N ILE A 119 -6.62 -2.98 4.00
CA ILE A 119 -7.16 -1.61 3.99
C ILE A 119 -8.07 -1.41 2.79
N LEU A 120 -7.63 -1.86 1.60
CA LEU A 120 -8.43 -1.77 0.38
C LEU A 120 -9.70 -2.62 0.44
N THR A 121 -9.61 -3.81 1.07
CA THR A 121 -10.74 -4.68 1.34
C THR A 121 -11.75 -3.99 2.26
N ALA A 122 -11.29 -3.42 3.38
CA ALA A 122 -12.14 -2.71 4.33
C ALA A 122 -12.79 -1.44 3.73
N ALA A 123 -12.12 -0.80 2.77
CA ALA A 123 -12.63 0.35 2.05
C ALA A 123 -13.56 -0.01 0.86
N ASP A 124 -13.75 -1.31 0.57
CA ASP A 124 -14.51 -1.83 -0.60
C ASP A 124 -13.99 -1.30 -1.96
N CYS A 125 -12.66 -1.24 -2.11
CA CYS A 125 -12.00 -0.66 -3.30
C CYS A 125 -11.50 -1.68 -4.31
N ILE A 126 -11.65 -2.99 -4.05
CA ILE A 126 -11.05 -4.06 -4.88
C ILE A 126 -12.05 -5.01 -5.53
N ARG A 127 -13.34 -4.78 -5.36
CA ARG A 127 -14.38 -5.65 -5.93
C ARG A 127 -14.28 -5.73 -7.45
N GLY A 128 -14.16 -6.97 -7.96
CA GLY A 128 -13.99 -7.27 -9.38
C GLY A 128 -12.63 -6.97 -9.97
N LYS A 129 -11.68 -6.42 -9.19
CA LYS A 129 -10.32 -6.10 -9.65
C LYS A 129 -9.40 -7.32 -9.52
N ARG A 130 -8.44 -7.42 -10.43
CA ARG A 130 -7.31 -8.34 -10.30
C ARG A 130 -6.29 -7.73 -9.35
N VAL A 131 -5.88 -8.49 -8.34
CA VAL A 131 -4.90 -8.04 -7.34
C VAL A 131 -3.93 -9.15 -6.98
N THR A 132 -2.77 -8.75 -6.48
CA THR A 132 -1.86 -9.65 -5.77
C THR A 132 -1.60 -9.12 -4.36
N THR A 133 -1.16 -9.99 -3.49
CA THR A 133 -0.82 -9.68 -2.10
C THR A 133 0.07 -10.80 -1.56
N VAL A 134 0.60 -10.65 -0.37
CA VAL A 134 1.23 -11.77 0.32
C VAL A 134 0.23 -12.95 0.40
N PRO A 135 0.66 -14.20 0.11
CA PRO A 135 -0.28 -15.32 0.02
C PRO A 135 -1.19 -15.51 1.24
N LYS A 136 -0.76 -15.08 2.42
CA LYS A 136 -1.55 -15.12 3.66
C LYS A 136 -2.81 -14.25 3.61
N CYS A 137 -2.79 -13.17 2.83
CA CYS A 137 -3.92 -12.24 2.66
C CYS A 137 -4.73 -12.51 1.38
N ALA A 138 -4.46 -13.58 0.65
CA ALA A 138 -5.22 -13.92 -0.55
C ALA A 138 -6.72 -14.06 -0.26
N MET A 139 -7.05 -14.69 0.86
CA MET A 139 -8.44 -14.87 1.30
C MET A 139 -9.12 -13.53 1.63
N ASP A 140 -8.42 -12.57 2.24
CA ASP A 140 -8.95 -11.22 2.48
C ASP A 140 -9.31 -10.52 1.17
N ALA A 141 -8.44 -10.64 0.16
CA ALA A 141 -8.69 -10.08 -1.17
C ALA A 141 -9.91 -10.72 -1.84
N GLU A 142 -10.01 -12.06 -1.81
CA GLU A 142 -11.12 -12.82 -2.40
C GLU A 142 -12.44 -12.51 -1.67
N GLN A 143 -12.44 -12.43 -0.34
CA GLN A 143 -13.62 -12.04 0.45
C GLN A 143 -14.04 -10.58 0.16
N GLY A 144 -13.09 -9.71 -0.17
CA GLY A 144 -13.33 -8.36 -0.68
C GLY A 144 -13.88 -8.33 -2.12
N GLY A 145 -14.06 -9.50 -2.74
CA GLY A 145 -14.58 -9.64 -4.10
C GLY A 145 -13.55 -9.43 -5.20
N ALA A 146 -12.27 -9.42 -4.88
CA ALA A 146 -11.20 -9.33 -5.87
C ALA A 146 -10.89 -10.70 -6.51
N ILE A 147 -10.20 -10.66 -7.64
CA ILE A 147 -9.62 -11.82 -8.32
C ILE A 147 -8.13 -11.87 -7.91
N TYR A 148 -7.80 -12.76 -6.98
CA TYR A 148 -6.41 -12.94 -6.55
C TYR A 148 -5.57 -13.61 -7.64
N VAL A 149 -4.39 -13.04 -7.92
CA VAL A 149 -3.41 -13.55 -8.88
C VAL A 149 -2.05 -13.61 -8.20
N ASN A 150 -1.42 -14.79 -8.14
CA ASN A 150 -0.09 -14.95 -7.53
C ASN A 150 1.02 -14.52 -8.50
N GLU A 151 1.10 -13.22 -8.76
CA GLU A 151 2.13 -12.59 -9.58
C GLU A 151 2.91 -11.56 -8.75
N PRO A 152 4.18 -11.28 -9.09
CA PRO A 152 4.97 -10.29 -8.35
C PRO A 152 4.28 -8.92 -8.26
N VAL A 153 3.77 -8.44 -9.37
CA VAL A 153 3.08 -7.15 -9.49
C VAL A 153 1.87 -7.31 -10.40
N VAL A 154 0.73 -6.81 -9.98
CA VAL A 154 -0.52 -6.80 -10.77
C VAL A 154 -1.01 -5.37 -10.90
N VAL A 155 -1.32 -4.97 -12.12
CA VAL A 155 -1.93 -3.69 -12.47
C VAL A 155 -3.36 -3.93 -12.93
N ASP A 156 -4.30 -3.19 -12.37
CA ASP A 156 -5.70 -3.18 -12.78
C ASP A 156 -6.22 -1.73 -12.75
N GLY A 157 -6.28 -1.10 -13.91
CA GLY A 157 -6.60 0.31 -14.04
C GLY A 157 -5.56 1.20 -13.33
N LEU A 158 -5.99 1.95 -12.33
CA LEU A 158 -5.14 2.83 -11.51
C LEU A 158 -4.77 2.21 -10.15
N LEU A 159 -5.02 0.92 -9.98
CA LEU A 159 -4.55 0.14 -8.86
C LEU A 159 -3.34 -0.70 -9.27
N VAL A 160 -2.25 -0.62 -8.54
CA VAL A 160 -1.11 -1.52 -8.65
C VAL A 160 -0.86 -2.21 -7.31
N THR A 161 -0.73 -3.53 -7.34
CA THR A 161 -0.51 -4.34 -6.13
C THR A 161 0.73 -5.21 -6.27
N ALA A 162 1.38 -5.55 -5.15
CA ALA A 162 2.53 -6.43 -5.09
C ALA A 162 2.47 -7.36 -3.87
N ARG A 163 3.24 -8.45 -3.91
CA ARG A 163 3.24 -9.46 -2.84
C ARG A 163 3.94 -8.98 -1.56
N GLY A 164 5.01 -8.19 -1.69
CA GLY A 164 5.79 -7.70 -0.56
C GLY A 164 7.02 -6.92 -1.02
N TYR A 165 7.90 -6.59 -0.10
CA TYR A 165 9.06 -5.71 -0.35
C TYR A 165 10.00 -6.20 -1.46
N GLN A 166 10.05 -7.50 -1.74
CA GLN A 166 10.87 -8.05 -2.83
C GLN A 166 10.41 -7.53 -4.20
N ASP A 167 9.15 -7.17 -4.32
CA ASP A 167 8.51 -6.71 -5.56
C ASP A 167 8.39 -5.18 -5.63
N ASN A 168 8.94 -4.45 -4.63
CA ASN A 168 8.86 -3.00 -4.50
C ASN A 168 9.31 -2.23 -5.75
N SER A 169 10.38 -2.69 -6.41
CA SER A 169 10.90 -2.00 -7.60
C SER A 169 9.90 -2.02 -8.76
N GLY A 170 9.23 -3.14 -8.96
CA GLY A 170 8.17 -3.27 -9.96
C GLY A 170 6.93 -2.45 -9.60
N LEU A 171 6.50 -2.54 -8.34
CA LEU A 171 5.37 -1.78 -7.80
C LEU A 171 5.56 -0.27 -7.99
N LEU A 172 6.70 0.26 -7.53
CA LEU A 172 6.98 1.70 -7.58
C LEU A 172 7.14 2.20 -9.02
N ARG A 173 7.71 1.40 -9.93
CA ARG A 173 7.78 1.75 -11.36
C ARG A 173 6.39 2.03 -11.93
N GLU A 174 5.45 1.12 -11.70
CA GLU A 174 4.08 1.27 -12.20
C GLU A 174 3.34 2.40 -11.50
N PHE A 175 3.49 2.53 -10.20
CA PHE A 175 2.84 3.60 -9.43
C PHE A 175 3.32 4.99 -9.87
N ILE A 176 4.64 5.19 -10.02
CA ILE A 176 5.23 6.45 -10.50
C ILE A 176 4.73 6.76 -11.93
N ARG A 177 4.68 5.75 -12.80
CA ARG A 177 4.12 5.90 -14.16
C ARG A 177 2.66 6.39 -14.10
N MET A 178 1.83 5.82 -13.24
CA MET A 178 0.44 6.22 -13.07
C MET A 178 0.32 7.66 -12.52
N LEU A 179 1.12 8.02 -11.53
CA LEU A 179 1.16 9.37 -10.97
C LEU A 179 1.55 10.40 -12.04
N SER A 180 2.56 10.10 -12.86
CA SER A 180 3.00 10.97 -13.94
C SER A 180 1.93 11.18 -15.01
N MET A 181 1.18 10.14 -15.36
CA MET A 181 0.07 10.22 -16.31
C MET A 181 -1.09 11.04 -15.75
N ALA A 182 -1.43 10.86 -14.47
CA ALA A 182 -2.49 11.62 -13.81
C ALA A 182 -2.15 13.12 -13.70
N SER A 183 -0.86 13.45 -13.53
CA SER A 183 -0.38 14.83 -13.45
C SER A 183 -0.25 15.52 -14.81
N ASN A 184 -0.20 14.76 -15.92
CA ASN A 184 -0.05 15.28 -17.26
C ASN A 184 -0.97 14.55 -18.27
N PRO A 185 -2.26 14.95 -18.36
CA PRO A 185 -3.25 14.28 -19.22
C PRO A 185 -2.89 14.27 -20.73
N ASN A 186 -1.90 15.03 -21.17
CA ASN A 186 -1.42 15.02 -22.55
C ASN A 186 -0.52 13.80 -22.89
N LEU A 187 -0.14 12.97 -21.93
CA LEU A 187 0.61 11.73 -22.14
C LEU A 187 -0.27 10.49 -22.40
N ILE A 188 -1.58 10.62 -22.36
CA ILE A 188 -2.56 9.52 -22.56
C ILE A 188 -2.67 9.09 -24.06
N GLY A 189 -1.74 9.42 -24.90
CA GLY A 189 -1.79 9.11 -26.34
C GLY A 189 -0.53 8.46 -26.94
N LEU A 190 0.41 8.03 -26.15
CA LEU A 190 1.71 7.51 -26.64
C LEU A 190 2.00 6.08 -26.15
N VAL A 191 1.07 5.17 -26.32
CA VAL A 191 1.31 3.71 -26.22
C VAL A 191 0.73 3.02 -27.43
#